data_42931501ff4d6bcaeef48a7dd14018db
#
_entry.id   42931501ff4d6bcaeef48a7dd14018db
#
_cell.length_a   1.000
_cell.length_b   1.000
_cell.length_c   1.000
_cell.angle_alpha   90.00
_cell.angle_beta   90.00
_cell.angle_gamma   90.00
#
_symmetry.space_group_name_H-M   'P 1'
#
loop_
_entity.id
_entity.type
_entity.pdbx_description
1 polymer ?
#
loop_
_entity_poly.entity_id
_entity_poly.type
_entity_poly.pdbx_seq_one_letter_code
_entity_poly.pdbx_strand_id
1 'polypeptide(L)'
;QKMAIIQELFSKPNRKKTIIFSSSKQKVKDLAYSLKRMKLNVAAMHSDLEQEQREAVMLDFKNGKTDILVATDIVARGIDIDDIGLVINYDVPHDPEDYIHRIGRTARANADGVAITFVCEPEQGKFHKIEEFIEKDIYKIPLPPTVGPGPVYNPQAFERRPRGKFKNNRPGRKRP
;
A
#
# COMPACT_ATOMS: atom_id res chain seq x y z
N GLN A 1 6.48 -13.00 -0.70
CA GLN A 1 7.48 -12.14 -0.04
C GLN A 1 6.83 -11.02 0.81
N LYS A 2 5.87 -10.20 0.30
CA LYS A 2 5.24 -9.10 1.06
C LYS A 2 4.72 -9.53 2.44
N MET A 3 4.06 -10.70 2.53
CA MET A 3 3.57 -11.22 3.82
C MET A 3 4.69 -11.63 4.76
N ALA A 4 5.79 -12.19 4.24
CA ALA A 4 6.95 -12.53 5.07
C ALA A 4 7.62 -11.28 5.66
N ILE A 5 7.69 -10.18 4.87
CA ILE A 5 8.18 -8.89 5.37
C ILE A 5 7.27 -8.36 6.49
N ILE A 6 5.94 -8.47 6.31
CA ILE A 6 4.98 -8.07 7.35
C ILE A 6 5.18 -8.90 8.62
N GLN A 7 5.37 -10.21 8.50
CA GLN A 7 5.64 -11.08 9.66
C GLN A 7 6.89 -10.63 10.41
N GLU A 8 7.96 -10.31 9.69
CA GLU A 8 9.20 -9.81 10.29
C GLU A 8 8.99 -8.45 10.99
N LEU A 9 8.29 -7.51 10.33
CA LEU A 9 7.99 -6.19 10.90
C LEU A 9 7.17 -6.27 12.19
N PHE A 10 6.23 -7.22 12.27
CA PHE A 10 5.35 -7.38 13.42
C PHE A 10 5.79 -8.48 14.40
N SER A 11 6.99 -9.05 14.24
CA SER A 11 7.55 -10.04 15.18
C SER A 11 7.92 -9.44 16.53
N LYS A 12 8.20 -8.14 16.59
CA LYS A 12 8.59 -7.43 17.83
C LYS A 12 7.37 -6.88 18.58
N PRO A 13 7.36 -6.93 19.92
CA PRO A 13 6.19 -6.56 20.72
C PRO A 13 5.87 -5.05 20.75
N ASN A 14 6.85 -4.18 20.51
CA ASN A 14 6.64 -2.74 20.57
C ASN A 14 6.04 -2.23 19.26
N ARG A 15 4.71 -2.14 19.18
CA ARG A 15 3.98 -1.79 17.98
C ARG A 15 3.47 -0.36 18.05
N LYS A 16 3.92 0.44 17.13
CA LYS A 16 3.32 1.75 16.86
C LYS A 16 1.98 1.55 16.15
N LYS A 17 1.02 2.42 16.40
CA LYS A 17 -0.23 2.49 15.63
C LYS A 17 0.08 2.51 14.13
N THR A 18 -0.50 1.60 13.37
CA THR A 18 -0.09 1.33 11.98
C THR A 18 -1.26 1.45 11.01
N ILE A 19 -1.06 2.13 9.89
CA ILE A 19 -1.97 2.05 8.73
C ILE A 19 -1.28 1.29 7.58
N ILE A 20 -2.02 0.36 6.98
CA ILE A 20 -1.59 -0.37 5.78
C ILE A 20 -2.52 -0.02 4.62
N PHE A 21 -1.98 0.62 3.59
CA PHE A 21 -2.71 0.96 2.38
C PHE A 21 -2.63 -0.13 1.33
N SER A 22 -3.77 -0.51 0.76
CA SER A 22 -3.85 -1.46 -0.35
C SER A 22 -4.77 -0.97 -1.47
N SER A 23 -4.50 -1.42 -2.69
CA SER A 23 -5.07 -0.89 -3.92
C SER A 23 -6.54 -1.26 -4.17
N SER A 24 -7.08 -2.25 -3.45
CA SER A 24 -8.48 -2.70 -3.66
C SER A 24 -9.12 -3.24 -2.38
N LYS A 25 -10.46 -3.14 -2.33
CA LYS A 25 -11.24 -3.66 -1.20
C LYS A 25 -11.03 -5.15 -0.96
N GLN A 26 -10.87 -5.94 -2.03
CA GLN A 26 -10.63 -7.39 -1.88
C GLN A 26 -9.27 -7.65 -1.21
N LYS A 27 -8.21 -6.99 -1.67
CA LYS A 27 -6.89 -7.10 -1.03
C LYS A 27 -6.91 -6.63 0.43
N VAL A 28 -7.69 -5.57 0.75
CA VAL A 28 -7.86 -5.12 2.14
C VAL A 28 -8.45 -6.21 3.00
N LYS A 29 -9.52 -6.89 2.54
CA LYS A 29 -10.15 -8.00 3.24
C LYS A 29 -9.19 -9.18 3.44
N ASP A 30 -8.52 -9.60 2.36
CA ASP A 30 -7.61 -10.75 2.38
C ASP A 30 -6.39 -10.50 3.28
N LEU A 31 -5.85 -9.28 3.23
CA LEU A 31 -4.73 -8.87 4.07
C LEU A 31 -5.14 -8.80 5.54
N ALA A 32 -6.26 -8.16 5.86
CA ALA A 32 -6.76 -8.09 7.22
C ALA A 32 -7.07 -9.49 7.79
N TYR A 33 -7.64 -10.38 6.99
CA TYR A 33 -7.86 -11.77 7.38
C TYR A 33 -6.53 -12.49 7.69
N SER A 34 -5.53 -12.34 6.82
CA SER A 34 -4.21 -12.95 7.01
C SER A 34 -3.52 -12.44 8.29
N LEU A 35 -3.60 -11.14 8.55
CA LEU A 35 -3.04 -10.51 9.74
C LEU A 35 -3.75 -10.96 11.03
N LYS A 36 -5.09 -11.10 10.98
CA LYS A 36 -5.86 -11.67 12.12
C LYS A 36 -5.45 -13.10 12.44
N ARG A 37 -5.18 -13.93 11.42
CA ARG A 37 -4.65 -15.30 11.62
C ARG A 37 -3.29 -15.32 12.31
N MET A 38 -2.50 -14.26 12.13
CA MET A 38 -1.24 -14.05 12.86
C MET A 38 -1.46 -13.53 14.29
N LYS A 39 -2.71 -13.49 14.77
CA LYS A 39 -3.12 -12.98 16.10
C LYS A 39 -2.79 -11.49 16.29
N LEU A 40 -2.74 -10.72 15.19
CA LEU A 40 -2.61 -9.28 15.24
C LEU A 40 -3.98 -8.62 15.42
N ASN A 41 -4.02 -7.52 16.16
CA ASN A 41 -5.23 -6.73 16.36
C ASN A 41 -5.46 -5.79 15.19
N VAL A 42 -6.32 -6.21 14.25
CA VAL A 42 -6.47 -5.58 12.93
C VAL A 42 -7.93 -5.28 12.63
N ALA A 43 -8.20 -4.09 12.11
CA ALA A 43 -9.45 -3.73 11.46
C ALA A 43 -9.25 -3.49 9.97
N ALA A 44 -10.30 -3.76 9.18
CA ALA A 44 -10.35 -3.48 7.74
C ALA A 44 -11.29 -2.31 7.49
N MET A 45 -10.91 -1.39 6.58
CA MET A 45 -11.75 -0.27 6.17
C MET A 45 -11.81 -0.20 4.64
N HIS A 46 -12.99 -0.43 4.09
CA HIS A 46 -13.25 -0.48 2.64
C HIS A 46 -14.68 -0.01 2.30
N SER A 47 -14.96 0.16 1.03
CA SER A 47 -16.23 0.73 0.55
C SER A 47 -17.48 -0.11 0.84
N ASP A 48 -17.32 -1.40 1.17
CA ASP A 48 -18.48 -2.26 1.50
C ASP A 48 -18.97 -2.09 2.95
N LEU A 49 -18.27 -1.32 3.78
CA LEU A 49 -18.73 -0.98 5.12
C LEU A 49 -19.77 0.15 5.06
N GLU A 50 -20.83 0.02 5.81
CA GLU A 50 -21.78 1.10 6.05
C GLU A 50 -21.13 2.24 6.85
N GLN A 51 -21.72 3.44 6.80
CA GLN A 51 -21.13 4.62 7.44
C GLN A 51 -20.91 4.42 8.93
N GLU A 52 -21.88 3.85 9.65
CA GLU A 52 -21.77 3.57 11.09
C GLU A 52 -20.63 2.59 11.41
N GLN A 53 -20.45 1.58 10.55
CA GLN A 53 -19.35 0.62 10.70
C GLN A 53 -17.99 1.27 10.51
N ARG A 54 -17.88 2.21 9.55
CA ARG A 54 -16.64 2.97 9.31
C ARG A 54 -16.30 3.84 10.52
N GLU A 55 -17.31 4.53 11.07
CA GLU A 55 -17.14 5.36 12.25
C GLU A 55 -16.72 4.55 13.48
N ALA A 56 -17.32 3.38 13.68
CA ALA A 56 -16.94 2.46 14.77
C ALA A 56 -15.49 1.97 14.60
N VAL A 57 -15.09 1.54 13.41
CA VAL A 57 -13.70 1.12 13.11
C VAL A 57 -12.72 2.25 13.37
N MET A 58 -13.07 3.47 12.93
CA MET A 58 -12.25 4.65 13.15
C MET A 58 -12.09 5.01 14.61
N LEU A 59 -13.20 4.97 15.36
CA LEU A 59 -13.18 5.26 16.79
C LEU A 59 -12.33 4.24 17.56
N ASP A 60 -12.47 2.96 17.25
CA ASP A 60 -11.68 1.90 17.87
C ASP A 60 -10.18 2.04 17.53
N PHE A 61 -9.84 2.44 16.32
CA PHE A 61 -8.46 2.71 15.94
C PHE A 61 -7.91 3.97 16.61
N LYS A 62 -8.69 5.07 16.67
CA LYS A 62 -8.32 6.29 17.43
C LYS A 62 -8.04 6.01 18.89
N ASN A 63 -8.92 5.24 19.52
CA ASN A 63 -8.84 4.92 20.95
C ASN A 63 -7.79 3.84 21.28
N GLY A 64 -7.04 3.34 20.29
CA GLY A 64 -6.03 2.30 20.51
C GLY A 64 -6.59 0.91 20.84
N LYS A 65 -7.88 0.68 20.59
CA LYS A 65 -8.48 -0.66 20.68
C LYS A 65 -8.07 -1.54 19.49
N THR A 66 -7.67 -0.93 18.39
CA THR A 66 -7.13 -1.58 17.20
C THR A 66 -5.74 -1.02 16.94
N ASP A 67 -4.76 -1.90 16.71
CA ASP A 67 -3.36 -1.53 16.48
C ASP A 67 -3.06 -1.27 15.01
N ILE A 68 -3.73 -2.00 14.11
CA ILE A 68 -3.47 -1.99 12.69
C ILE A 68 -4.78 -1.74 11.93
N LEU A 69 -4.78 -0.70 11.09
CA LEU A 69 -5.86 -0.41 10.17
C LEU A 69 -5.41 -0.75 8.74
N VAL A 70 -6.14 -1.64 8.05
CA VAL A 70 -5.92 -1.93 6.62
C VAL A 70 -7.00 -1.21 5.82
N ALA A 71 -6.63 -0.33 4.89
CA ALA A 71 -7.58 0.53 4.19
C ALA A 71 -7.24 0.73 2.70
N THR A 72 -8.25 1.12 1.92
CA THR A 72 -8.06 1.71 0.59
C THR A 72 -7.95 3.24 0.68
N ASP A 73 -7.34 3.89 -0.33
CA ASP A 73 -7.18 5.35 -0.37
C ASP A 73 -8.49 6.11 -0.24
N ILE A 74 -9.54 5.66 -0.94
CA ILE A 74 -10.84 6.34 -0.99
C ILE A 74 -11.44 6.52 0.39
N VAL A 75 -11.30 5.51 1.23
CA VAL A 75 -11.90 5.50 2.58
C VAL A 75 -10.96 6.17 3.59
N ALA A 76 -9.66 6.12 3.32
CA ALA A 76 -8.65 6.73 4.19
C ALA A 76 -8.47 8.24 3.96
N ARG A 77 -9.00 8.79 2.86
CA ARG A 77 -9.06 10.24 2.67
C ARG A 77 -10.02 10.84 3.70
N GLY A 78 -9.54 11.82 4.46
CA GLY A 78 -10.34 12.44 5.53
C GLY A 78 -10.18 11.79 6.91
N ILE A 79 -9.35 10.75 7.02
CA ILE A 79 -8.95 10.23 8.32
C ILE A 79 -8.09 11.27 9.03
N ASP A 80 -8.66 11.90 10.03
CA ASP A 80 -7.93 12.75 10.95
C ASP A 80 -7.52 11.91 12.16
N ILE A 81 -6.39 11.22 12.03
CA ILE A 81 -5.77 10.46 13.12
C ILE A 81 -4.38 11.00 13.31
N ASP A 82 -4.15 11.50 14.48
CA ASP A 82 -2.84 11.82 14.98
C ASP A 82 -2.15 10.56 15.52
N ASP A 83 -0.83 10.62 15.62
CA ASP A 83 -0.03 9.59 16.29
C ASP A 83 0.08 8.25 15.56
N ILE A 84 0.11 8.28 14.22
CA ILE A 84 0.44 7.08 13.42
C ILE A 84 1.96 6.95 13.36
N GLY A 85 2.47 5.90 14.00
CA GLY A 85 3.91 5.64 14.02
C GLY A 85 4.44 4.88 12.81
N LEU A 86 3.56 4.17 12.06
CA LEU A 86 3.96 3.41 10.88
C LEU A 86 2.89 3.47 9.78
N VAL A 87 3.32 3.85 8.59
CA VAL A 87 2.53 3.73 7.37
C VAL A 87 3.16 2.69 6.46
N ILE A 88 2.37 1.71 5.99
CA ILE A 88 2.82 0.72 5.02
C ILE A 88 2.00 0.87 3.74
N ASN A 89 2.66 1.21 2.63
CA ASN A 89 2.08 1.08 1.31
C ASN A 89 2.28 -0.36 0.84
N TYR A 90 1.27 -1.21 1.01
CA TYR A 90 1.31 -2.60 0.55
C TYR A 90 1.35 -2.70 -0.98
N ASP A 91 0.71 -1.75 -1.66
CA ASP A 91 0.79 -1.53 -3.10
C ASP A 91 1.24 -0.08 -3.35
N VAL A 92 2.03 0.12 -4.39
CA VAL A 92 2.41 1.46 -4.85
C VAL A 92 1.16 2.19 -5.35
N PRO A 93 0.84 3.40 -4.86
CA PRO A 93 -0.31 4.16 -5.31
C PRO A 93 -0.21 4.50 -6.80
N HIS A 94 -1.36 4.75 -7.45
CA HIS A 94 -1.40 5.14 -8.85
C HIS A 94 -0.89 6.56 -9.07
N ASP A 95 -1.30 7.46 -8.18
CA ASP A 95 -0.99 8.87 -8.26
C ASP A 95 0.08 9.25 -7.23
N PRO A 96 1.10 10.03 -7.61
CA PRO A 96 2.11 10.51 -6.68
C PRO A 96 1.55 11.34 -5.52
N GLU A 97 0.47 12.09 -5.74
CA GLU A 97 -0.21 12.85 -4.69
C GLU A 97 -0.77 11.92 -3.59
N ASP A 98 -1.34 10.76 -3.98
CA ASP A 98 -1.81 9.78 -3.01
C ASP A 98 -0.66 9.26 -2.14
N TYR A 99 0.54 9.11 -2.71
CA TYR A 99 1.73 8.75 -1.95
C TYR A 99 2.03 9.78 -0.84
N ILE A 100 2.02 11.07 -1.19
CA ILE A 100 2.25 12.15 -0.22
C ILE A 100 1.16 12.13 0.86
N HIS A 101 -0.10 11.97 0.48
CA HIS A 101 -1.20 11.91 1.42
C HIS A 101 -1.09 10.71 2.39
N ARG A 102 -0.62 9.55 1.91
CA ARG A 102 -0.42 8.36 2.75
C ARG A 102 0.73 8.56 3.74
N ILE A 103 1.90 8.98 3.27
CA ILE A 103 3.06 9.19 4.16
C ILE A 103 2.84 10.38 5.10
N GLY A 104 2.05 11.38 4.69
CA GLY A 104 1.66 12.51 5.53
C GLY A 104 0.83 12.13 6.77
N ARG A 105 0.33 10.88 6.85
CA ARG A 105 -0.32 10.38 8.08
C ARG A 105 0.65 10.14 9.23
N THR A 106 1.92 9.94 8.94
CA THR A 106 2.96 9.72 9.95
C THR A 106 3.85 10.95 10.19
N ALA A 107 3.73 12.00 9.37
CA ALA A 107 4.61 13.18 9.43
C ALA A 107 4.07 14.33 10.30
N ARG A 108 2.98 14.13 11.07
CA ARG A 108 2.37 15.19 11.88
C ARG A 108 3.06 15.30 13.24
N ALA A 109 3.46 16.56 13.58
CA ALA A 109 3.86 17.09 14.88
C ALA A 109 4.64 16.15 15.82
N ASN A 110 5.96 16.22 15.78
CA ASN A 110 6.88 15.65 16.79
C ASN A 110 6.93 14.10 16.95
N ALA A 111 6.34 13.32 16.06
CA ALA A 111 6.47 11.88 16.10
C ALA A 111 7.47 11.39 15.03
N ASP A 112 8.45 10.58 15.44
CA ASP A 112 9.35 9.83 14.55
C ASP A 112 8.56 8.74 13.80
N GLY A 113 7.74 9.17 12.85
CA GLY A 113 6.94 8.26 12.05
C GLY A 113 7.76 7.65 10.90
N VAL A 114 7.46 6.42 10.55
CA VAL A 114 8.11 5.67 9.48
C VAL A 114 7.09 5.35 8.39
N ALA A 115 7.47 5.55 7.13
CA ALA A 115 6.72 5.09 5.97
C ALA A 115 7.53 4.05 5.20
N ILE A 116 6.90 2.89 4.93
CA ILE A 116 7.50 1.79 4.17
C ILE A 116 6.65 1.52 2.94
N THR A 117 7.26 1.38 1.78
CA THR A 117 6.57 1.04 0.53
C THR A 117 7.09 -0.27 -0.03
N PHE A 118 6.21 -1.23 -0.25
CA PHE A 118 6.55 -2.47 -0.93
C PHE A 118 6.46 -2.28 -2.44
N VAL A 119 7.58 -2.46 -3.12
CA VAL A 119 7.70 -2.30 -4.57
C VAL A 119 8.00 -3.65 -5.21
N CYS A 120 7.05 -4.20 -5.97
CA CYS A 120 7.28 -5.37 -6.82
C CYS A 120 7.86 -4.94 -8.17
N GLU A 121 8.46 -5.87 -8.90
CA GLU A 121 8.99 -5.58 -10.24
C GLU A 121 8.03 -4.78 -11.13
N PRO A 122 6.75 -5.19 -11.34
CA PRO A 122 5.84 -4.45 -12.23
C PRO A 122 5.42 -3.08 -11.67
N GLU A 123 5.69 -2.79 -10.41
CA GLU A 123 5.37 -1.52 -9.77
C GLU A 123 6.54 -0.51 -9.80
N GLN A 124 7.74 -0.94 -10.21
CA GLN A 124 8.95 -0.10 -10.18
C GLN A 124 8.81 1.18 -11.02
N GLY A 125 8.22 1.09 -12.22
CA GLY A 125 7.97 2.28 -13.05
C GLY A 125 6.98 3.27 -12.45
N LYS A 126 5.99 2.79 -11.65
CA LYS A 126 5.09 3.69 -10.91
C LYS A 126 5.82 4.35 -9.74
N PHE A 127 6.64 3.57 -9.05
CA PHE A 127 7.40 4.07 -7.92
C PHE A 127 8.43 5.12 -8.34
N HIS A 128 9.08 4.92 -9.48
CA HIS A 128 9.99 5.90 -10.04
C HIS A 128 9.31 7.24 -10.33
N LYS A 129 8.09 7.23 -10.88
CA LYS A 129 7.31 8.46 -11.07
C LYS A 129 6.99 9.20 -9.77
N ILE A 130 6.85 8.47 -8.66
CA ILE A 130 6.71 9.08 -7.34
C ILE A 130 8.01 9.77 -6.95
N GLU A 131 9.16 9.12 -7.15
CA GLU A 131 10.47 9.71 -6.87
C GLU A 131 10.73 10.97 -7.71
N GLU A 132 10.38 10.93 -9.01
CA GLU A 132 10.43 12.11 -9.88
C GLU A 132 9.53 13.23 -9.38
N PHE A 133 8.29 12.93 -8.97
CA PHE A 133 7.31 13.92 -8.49
C PHE A 133 7.74 14.59 -7.18
N ILE A 134 8.34 13.84 -6.26
CA ILE A 134 8.83 14.38 -4.99
C ILE A 134 10.26 14.94 -5.09
N GLU A 135 10.87 14.84 -6.27
CA GLU A 135 12.26 15.28 -6.53
C GLU A 135 13.28 14.68 -5.55
N LYS A 136 13.05 13.43 -5.15
CA LYS A 136 13.89 12.77 -4.14
C LYS A 136 13.94 11.25 -4.35
N ASP A 137 15.15 10.70 -4.35
CA ASP A 137 15.35 9.26 -4.26
C ASP A 137 14.97 8.73 -2.88
N ILE A 138 14.10 7.71 -2.87
CA ILE A 138 13.69 7.02 -1.65
C ILE A 138 14.66 5.87 -1.39
N TYR A 139 15.15 5.76 -0.16
CA TYR A 139 16.08 4.69 0.20
C TYR A 139 15.47 3.30 -0.01
N LYS A 140 16.16 2.43 -0.76
CA LYS A 140 15.75 1.04 -1.02
C LYS A 140 16.34 0.14 0.05
N ILE A 141 15.52 -0.29 0.99
CA ILE A 141 15.93 -1.15 2.10
C ILE A 141 16.16 -2.58 1.56
N PRO A 142 17.34 -3.18 1.77
CA PRO A 142 17.55 -4.60 1.46
C PRO A 142 16.56 -5.49 2.20
N LEU A 143 16.08 -6.55 1.54
CA LEU A 143 15.20 -7.50 2.22
C LEU A 143 15.97 -8.27 3.30
N PRO A 144 15.30 -8.62 4.41
CA PRO A 144 15.89 -9.49 5.41
C PRO A 144 16.29 -10.85 4.78
N PRO A 145 17.41 -11.45 5.20
CA PRO A 145 17.86 -12.76 4.68
C PRO A 145 16.78 -13.85 4.78
N THR A 146 15.91 -13.77 5.78
CA THR A 146 14.77 -14.69 6.02
C THR A 146 13.72 -14.65 4.91
N VAL A 147 13.64 -13.55 4.17
CA VAL A 147 12.65 -13.35 3.09
C VAL A 147 13.22 -13.74 1.72
N GLY A 148 14.54 -13.82 1.62
CA GLY A 148 15.28 -14.08 0.38
C GLY A 148 15.56 -12.80 -0.44
N PRO A 149 16.22 -12.93 -1.60
CA PRO A 149 16.61 -11.77 -2.41
C PRO A 149 15.37 -11.05 -2.96
N GLY A 150 15.43 -9.72 -2.90
CA GLY A 150 14.44 -8.86 -3.55
C GLY A 150 14.74 -8.64 -5.04
N PRO A 151 13.79 -8.07 -5.78
CA PRO A 151 14.02 -7.69 -7.17
C PRO A 151 15.06 -6.57 -7.23
N VAL A 152 15.89 -6.60 -8.27
CA VAL A 152 16.78 -5.47 -8.58
C VAL A 152 15.92 -4.28 -8.98
N TYR A 153 16.22 -3.10 -8.42
CA TYR A 153 15.53 -1.88 -8.80
C TYR A 153 15.99 -1.40 -10.17
N ASN A 154 15.14 -1.59 -11.17
CA ASN A 154 15.36 -1.17 -12.55
C ASN A 154 14.04 -0.67 -13.15
N PRO A 155 13.62 0.57 -12.83
CA PRO A 155 12.32 1.10 -13.24
C PRO A 155 12.18 1.22 -14.76
N GLN A 156 13.28 1.47 -15.52
CA GLN A 156 13.26 1.61 -16.97
C GLN A 156 12.86 0.30 -17.68
N ALA A 157 13.13 -0.85 -17.10
CA ALA A 157 12.71 -2.15 -17.66
C ALA A 157 11.17 -2.28 -17.71
N PHE A 158 10.45 -1.52 -16.91
CA PHE A 158 8.99 -1.55 -16.76
C PHE A 158 8.30 -0.27 -17.29
N GLU A 159 9.07 0.68 -17.82
CA GLU A 159 8.50 1.77 -18.59
C GLU A 159 7.88 1.19 -19.86
N ARG A 160 6.60 1.42 -20.03
CA ARG A 160 5.66 0.88 -21.01
C ARG A 160 6.32 0.47 -22.32
N ARG A 161 6.33 -0.81 -22.64
CA ARG A 161 6.27 -1.24 -24.04
C ARG A 161 5.03 -0.56 -24.65
N PRO A 162 5.17 0.24 -25.72
CA PRO A 162 4.01 0.82 -26.39
C PRO A 162 3.08 -0.33 -26.75
N ARG A 163 1.81 -0.23 -26.36
CA ARG A 163 0.76 -1.18 -26.78
C ARG A 163 0.87 -1.27 -28.30
N GLY A 164 1.41 -2.38 -28.79
CA GLY A 164 1.47 -2.66 -30.23
C GLY A 164 0.08 -2.47 -30.79
N LYS A 165 -0.05 -1.60 -31.79
CA LYS A 165 -1.28 -1.44 -32.57
C LYS A 165 -1.66 -2.83 -33.06
N PHE A 166 -2.71 -3.41 -32.48
CA PHE A 166 -3.36 -4.58 -33.06
C PHE A 166 -3.75 -4.19 -34.47
N LYS A 167 -2.99 -4.62 -35.47
CA LYS A 167 -3.41 -4.56 -36.88
C LYS A 167 -4.62 -5.50 -36.97
N ASN A 168 -5.81 -4.91 -37.00
CA ASN A 168 -7.04 -5.60 -37.34
C ASN A 168 -6.96 -6.03 -38.81
N ASN A 169 -6.35 -7.18 -39.07
CA ASN A 169 -6.43 -7.85 -40.36
C ASN A 169 -7.81 -8.54 -40.44
N ARG A 170 -8.84 -7.77 -40.77
CA ARG A 170 -10.09 -8.35 -41.23
C ARG A 170 -9.90 -8.81 -42.66
N PRO A 171 -10.00 -10.11 -42.98
CA PRO A 171 -10.02 -10.57 -44.35
C PRO A 171 -11.26 -10.03 -45.05
N GLY A 172 -11.07 -9.34 -46.18
CA GLY A 172 -12.13 -8.78 -47.00
C GLY A 172 -13.13 -9.87 -47.41
N ARG A 173 -14.37 -9.75 -46.99
CA ARG A 173 -15.50 -10.56 -47.48
C ARG A 173 -15.77 -10.15 -48.94
N LYS A 174 -15.36 -11.01 -49.90
CA LYS A 174 -15.86 -10.92 -51.26
C LYS A 174 -17.36 -11.19 -51.24
N ARG A 175 -18.14 -10.26 -51.71
CA ARG A 175 -19.57 -10.47 -52.04
C ARG A 175 -19.68 -11.05 -53.45
N PRO A 176 -20.66 -11.95 -53.70
CA PRO A 176 -20.97 -12.48 -55.04
C PRO A 176 -21.60 -11.41 -55.93
#